data_603781886d4e9f68e7ad82c954ee7cca
#
_entry.id   603781886d4e9f68e7ad82c954ee7cca
#
_cell.length_a   1.000
_cell.length_b   1.000
_cell.length_c   1.000
_cell.angle_alpha   90.00
_cell.angle_beta   90.00
_cell.angle_gamma   90.00
#
_symmetry.space_group_name_H-M   'P 1'
#
loop_
_entity.id
_entity.type
_entity.pdbx_description
1 polymer ?
#
loop_
_entity_poly.entity_id
_entity_poly.type
_entity_poly.pdbx_seq_one_letter_code
_entity_poly.pdbx_strand_id
1 'polypeptide(L)'
;PSYRQILKAQDLETVLIETKFENNFQPFASDLKGLNLSGVLIASPANPTGSMLNYNQLESLILSSLEQNISFISDEIYHGIEYEKKATTALQITNQCYVINSFSKYFSMTGWRVGWMVVPEDHIRQIERLAQNMFICAPHASQIAALHALDCEDELKNNLDVYKENRKLMIKGLKDSGFSKISSPDGAF
;
A
#
# COMPACT_ATOMS: atom_id res chain seq x y z
N PRO A 1 -5.71 -10.67 3.27
CA PRO A 1 -6.96 -11.27 3.80
C PRO A 1 -8.01 -10.23 4.15
N SER A 2 -7.61 -9.05 4.69
CA SER A 2 -8.53 -8.02 5.18
C SER A 2 -9.41 -7.43 4.09
N TYR A 3 -8.87 -7.09 2.94
CA TYR A 3 -9.62 -6.46 1.84
C TYR A 3 -10.84 -7.28 1.43
N ARG A 4 -10.63 -8.58 1.16
CA ARG A 4 -11.72 -9.49 0.78
C ARG A 4 -12.84 -9.53 1.83
N GLN A 5 -12.50 -9.54 3.11
CA GLN A 5 -13.49 -9.61 4.19
C GLN A 5 -14.24 -8.28 4.34
N ILE A 6 -13.54 -7.15 4.19
CA ILE A 6 -14.15 -5.82 4.24
C ILE A 6 -15.12 -5.63 3.07
N LEU A 7 -14.69 -5.96 1.84
CA LEU A 7 -15.56 -5.87 0.65
C LEU A 7 -16.80 -6.74 0.82
N LYS A 8 -16.63 -7.97 1.30
CA LYS A 8 -17.75 -8.87 1.58
C LYS A 8 -18.71 -8.33 2.64
N ALA A 9 -18.18 -7.69 3.69
CA ALA A 9 -19.02 -7.06 4.73
C ALA A 9 -19.81 -5.84 4.22
N GLN A 10 -19.44 -5.31 3.08
CA GLN A 10 -20.14 -4.22 2.37
C GLN A 10 -20.98 -4.74 1.18
N ASP A 11 -21.26 -6.04 1.12
CA ASP A 11 -22.00 -6.72 0.03
C ASP A 11 -21.39 -6.47 -1.37
N LEU A 12 -20.06 -6.26 -1.42
CA LEU A 12 -19.34 -6.10 -2.69
C LEU A 12 -18.80 -7.45 -3.16
N GLU A 13 -19.03 -7.74 -4.44
CA GLU A 13 -18.42 -8.90 -5.09
C GLU A 13 -16.90 -8.70 -5.21
N THR A 14 -16.14 -9.73 -4.86
CA THR A 14 -14.68 -9.68 -4.87
C THR A 14 -14.14 -10.59 -5.96
N VAL A 15 -13.49 -9.98 -6.96
CA VAL A 15 -12.71 -10.69 -7.97
C VAL A 15 -11.25 -10.72 -7.51
N LEU A 16 -10.66 -11.92 -7.41
CA LEU A 16 -9.26 -12.10 -7.05
C LEU A 16 -8.42 -12.28 -8.29
N ILE A 17 -7.42 -11.43 -8.47
CA ILE A 17 -6.41 -11.57 -9.52
C ILE A 17 -5.28 -12.42 -8.95
N GLU A 18 -5.06 -13.60 -9.54
CA GLU A 18 -3.97 -14.48 -9.15
C GLU A 18 -2.64 -13.91 -9.63
N THR A 19 -1.69 -13.75 -8.71
CA THR A 19 -0.34 -13.28 -8.99
C THR A 19 0.68 -14.40 -8.72
N LYS A 20 1.81 -14.39 -9.44
CA LYS A 20 2.79 -15.47 -9.40
C LYS A 20 4.16 -14.97 -8.99
N PHE A 21 5.02 -15.90 -8.61
CA PHE A 21 6.43 -15.63 -8.26
C PHE A 21 7.18 -14.96 -9.41
N GLU A 22 6.92 -15.39 -10.64
CA GLU A 22 7.59 -14.92 -11.86
C GLU A 22 7.31 -13.44 -12.17
N ASN A 23 6.19 -12.90 -11.71
CA ASN A 23 5.84 -11.47 -11.83
C ASN A 23 5.97 -10.72 -10.49
N ASN A 24 6.79 -11.24 -9.60
CA ASN A 24 7.02 -10.66 -8.27
C ASN A 24 5.73 -10.46 -7.47
N PHE A 25 4.74 -11.34 -7.65
CA PHE A 25 3.42 -11.30 -6.99
C PHE A 25 2.66 -9.97 -7.20
N GLN A 26 2.92 -9.26 -8.28
CA GLN A 26 2.19 -8.05 -8.65
C GLN A 26 1.39 -8.31 -9.94
N PRO A 27 0.20 -7.69 -10.09
CA PRO A 27 -0.61 -7.84 -11.29
C PRO A 27 -0.05 -7.02 -12.46
N PHE A 28 -0.48 -7.38 -13.67
CA PHE A 28 -0.28 -6.61 -14.89
C PHE A 28 -1.57 -5.90 -15.30
N ALA A 29 -1.45 -4.82 -16.07
CA ALA A 29 -2.60 -4.13 -16.66
C ALA A 29 -3.48 -5.06 -17.55
N SER A 30 -2.84 -6.08 -18.18
CA SER A 30 -3.56 -7.10 -18.96
C SER A 30 -4.54 -7.93 -18.11
N ASP A 31 -4.26 -8.08 -16.83
CA ASP A 31 -5.09 -8.90 -15.92
C ASP A 31 -6.44 -8.22 -15.60
N LEU A 32 -6.58 -6.92 -15.89
CA LEU A 32 -7.83 -6.18 -15.74
C LEU A 32 -8.75 -6.30 -16.96
N LYS A 33 -8.22 -6.74 -18.10
CA LYS A 33 -8.96 -6.78 -19.37
C LYS A 33 -10.07 -7.83 -19.33
N GLY A 34 -11.26 -7.42 -19.76
CA GLY A 34 -12.44 -8.29 -19.83
C GLY A 34 -13.10 -8.57 -18.48
N LEU A 35 -12.61 -7.98 -17.41
CA LEU A 35 -13.25 -8.04 -16.11
C LEU A 35 -14.21 -6.83 -15.97
N ASN A 36 -15.43 -7.10 -15.51
CA ASN A 36 -16.37 -6.04 -15.20
C ASN A 36 -16.17 -5.57 -13.75
N LEU A 37 -15.25 -4.62 -13.57
CA LEU A 37 -14.84 -4.12 -12.27
C LEU A 37 -15.30 -2.67 -12.06
N SER A 38 -15.80 -2.36 -10.86
CA SER A 38 -16.04 -0.97 -10.43
C SER A 38 -14.81 -0.34 -9.77
N GLY A 39 -13.93 -1.15 -9.21
CA GLY A 39 -12.69 -0.69 -8.57
C GLY A 39 -11.63 -1.78 -8.52
N VAL A 40 -10.37 -1.36 -8.45
CA VAL A 40 -9.22 -2.22 -8.21
C VAL A 40 -8.43 -1.68 -7.03
N LEU A 41 -8.03 -2.58 -6.12
CA LEU A 41 -7.21 -2.24 -4.95
C LEU A 41 -5.90 -2.99 -5.04
N ILE A 42 -4.79 -2.24 -5.00
CA ILE A 42 -3.42 -2.76 -5.10
C ILE A 42 -2.57 -2.20 -3.97
N ALA A 43 -1.75 -3.04 -3.37
CA ALA A 43 -0.76 -2.63 -2.38
C ALA A 43 0.66 -2.71 -2.96
N SER A 44 1.42 -1.63 -2.80
CA SER A 44 2.83 -1.56 -3.22
C SER A 44 3.60 -0.61 -2.29
N PRO A 45 4.47 -1.14 -1.40
CA PRO A 45 4.83 -2.55 -1.16
C PRO A 45 3.67 -3.41 -0.67
N ALA A 46 3.61 -4.65 -1.12
CA ALA A 46 2.52 -5.57 -0.83
C ALA A 46 2.74 -6.40 0.46
N ASN A 47 1.70 -6.63 1.20
CA ASN A 47 1.69 -7.58 2.31
C ASN A 47 1.05 -8.91 1.84
N PRO A 48 1.73 -10.08 1.92
CA PRO A 48 2.93 -10.37 2.72
C PRO A 48 4.24 -10.39 1.93
N THR A 49 4.26 -10.12 0.65
CA THR A 49 5.41 -10.40 -0.24
C THR A 49 6.51 -9.34 -0.17
N GLY A 50 6.19 -8.13 0.29
CA GLY A 50 7.09 -6.99 0.26
C GLY A 50 7.43 -6.49 -1.15
N SER A 51 6.79 -7.04 -2.18
CA SER A 51 7.04 -6.69 -3.58
C SER A 51 6.48 -5.32 -3.94
N MET A 52 7.17 -4.61 -4.81
CA MET A 52 6.77 -3.29 -5.30
C MET A 52 6.55 -3.29 -6.82
N LEU A 53 5.58 -2.50 -7.25
CA LEU A 53 5.46 -2.06 -8.64
C LEU A 53 6.50 -0.98 -8.93
N ASN A 54 7.15 -1.04 -10.08
CA ASN A 54 7.91 0.09 -10.59
C ASN A 54 6.99 1.12 -11.24
N TYR A 55 7.53 2.30 -11.56
CA TYR A 55 6.77 3.39 -12.17
C TYR A 55 5.95 2.94 -13.39
N ASN A 56 6.57 2.28 -14.37
CA ASN A 56 5.92 1.89 -15.62
C ASN A 56 4.82 0.85 -15.40
N GLN A 57 5.02 -0.08 -14.46
CA GLN A 57 4.00 -1.07 -14.09
C GLN A 57 2.79 -0.41 -13.43
N LEU A 58 3.03 0.49 -12.48
CA LEU A 58 1.98 1.22 -11.79
C LEU A 58 1.22 2.14 -12.77
N GLU A 59 1.96 2.87 -13.61
CA GLU A 59 1.37 3.73 -14.66
C GLU A 59 0.46 2.92 -15.60
N SER A 60 0.94 1.79 -16.11
CA SER A 60 0.14 0.92 -16.99
C SER A 60 -1.14 0.43 -16.33
N LEU A 61 -1.09 0.05 -15.05
CA LEU A 61 -2.26 -0.37 -14.28
C LEU A 61 -3.26 0.78 -14.09
N ILE A 62 -2.77 1.96 -13.72
CA ILE A 62 -3.60 3.15 -13.51
C ILE A 62 -4.28 3.58 -14.81
N LEU A 63 -3.51 3.72 -15.90
CA LEU A 63 -4.06 4.11 -17.21
C LEU A 63 -5.08 3.11 -17.71
N SER A 64 -4.81 1.82 -17.60
CA SER A 64 -5.76 0.77 -17.97
C SER A 64 -7.04 0.80 -17.12
N SER A 65 -6.94 1.18 -15.85
CA SER A 65 -8.10 1.35 -14.98
C SER A 65 -8.93 2.56 -15.38
N LEU A 66 -8.30 3.70 -15.65
CA LEU A 66 -8.98 4.94 -16.08
C LEU A 66 -9.69 4.76 -17.41
N GLU A 67 -9.06 4.10 -18.39
CA GLU A 67 -9.65 3.80 -19.70
C GLU A 67 -10.93 2.94 -19.59
N GLN A 68 -11.01 2.10 -18.58
CA GLN A 68 -12.15 1.22 -18.32
C GLN A 68 -13.15 1.80 -17.29
N ASN A 69 -12.96 3.03 -16.81
CA ASN A 69 -13.74 3.66 -15.74
C ASN A 69 -13.71 2.82 -14.42
N ILE A 70 -12.59 2.19 -14.13
CA ILE A 70 -12.35 1.44 -12.89
C ILE A 70 -11.67 2.37 -11.88
N SER A 71 -12.25 2.54 -10.69
CA SER A 71 -11.66 3.32 -9.61
C SER A 71 -10.38 2.65 -9.12
N PHE A 72 -9.25 3.39 -9.11
CA PHE A 72 -7.96 2.86 -8.65
C PHE A 72 -7.70 3.23 -7.19
N ILE A 73 -7.48 2.23 -6.35
CA ILE A 73 -7.14 2.39 -4.93
C ILE A 73 -5.72 1.87 -4.71
N SER A 74 -4.82 2.77 -4.35
CA SER A 74 -3.42 2.46 -4.03
C SER A 74 -3.24 2.40 -2.51
N ASP A 75 -2.97 1.21 -1.99
CA ASP A 75 -2.56 1.05 -0.59
C ASP A 75 -1.05 1.23 -0.49
N GLU A 76 -0.65 2.39 0.00
CA GLU A 76 0.74 2.83 0.13
C GLU A 76 1.21 2.83 1.58
N ILE A 77 0.55 2.07 2.45
CA ILE A 77 0.80 2.06 3.90
C ILE A 77 2.26 1.76 4.27
N TYR A 78 3.00 1.08 3.40
CA TYR A 78 4.40 0.72 3.64
C TYR A 78 5.41 1.68 2.98
N HIS A 79 4.98 2.76 2.34
CA HIS A 79 5.89 3.79 1.83
C HIS A 79 6.77 4.32 2.96
N GLY A 80 8.07 4.47 2.67
CA GLY A 80 9.12 4.78 3.63
C GLY A 80 9.90 3.54 4.12
N ILE A 81 9.27 2.34 4.13
CA ILE A 81 9.98 1.09 4.43
C ILE A 81 10.37 0.44 3.09
N GLU A 82 11.43 0.93 2.51
CA GLU A 82 11.95 0.51 1.21
C GLU A 82 13.44 0.27 1.31
N TYR A 83 13.98 -0.68 0.54
CA TYR A 83 15.36 -1.12 0.70
C TYR A 83 16.29 -0.58 -0.40
N GLU A 84 16.25 -1.12 -1.61
CA GLU A 84 17.13 -0.69 -2.70
C GLU A 84 16.51 0.36 -3.61
N LYS A 85 15.17 0.39 -3.72
CA LYS A 85 14.44 1.26 -4.63
C LYS A 85 13.38 2.03 -3.86
N LYS A 86 13.05 3.22 -4.33
CA LYS A 86 11.93 4.00 -3.80
C LYS A 86 10.61 3.50 -4.40
N ALA A 87 9.58 3.42 -3.55
CA ALA A 87 8.23 3.17 -4.02
C ALA A 87 7.72 4.35 -4.84
N THR A 88 6.90 4.05 -5.84
CA THR A 88 6.20 5.07 -6.64
C THR A 88 4.81 5.27 -6.06
N THR A 89 4.45 6.50 -5.72
CA THR A 89 3.07 6.81 -5.37
C THR A 89 2.20 6.96 -6.62
N ALA A 90 0.95 6.52 -6.55
CA ALA A 90 -0.02 6.71 -7.64
C ALA A 90 -0.24 8.19 -7.97
N LEU A 91 0.01 9.10 -7.03
CA LEU A 91 -0.11 10.54 -7.21
C LEU A 91 0.95 11.14 -8.16
N GLN A 92 2.04 10.43 -8.45
CA GLN A 92 2.99 10.85 -9.50
C GLN A 92 2.43 10.66 -10.91
N ILE A 93 1.38 9.86 -11.04
CA ILE A 93 0.78 9.46 -12.33
C ILE A 93 -0.55 10.19 -12.54
N THR A 94 -1.40 10.22 -11.53
CA THR A 94 -2.74 10.82 -11.62
C THR A 94 -3.25 11.33 -10.27
N ASN A 95 -4.11 12.34 -10.30
CA ASN A 95 -4.91 12.77 -9.16
C ASN A 95 -6.32 12.13 -9.13
N GLN A 96 -6.65 11.29 -10.11
CA GLN A 96 -7.92 10.57 -10.22
C GLN A 96 -7.83 9.16 -9.61
N CYS A 97 -7.21 9.06 -8.42
CA CYS A 97 -7.06 7.81 -7.69
C CYS A 97 -7.26 8.04 -6.19
N TYR A 98 -7.41 6.94 -5.45
CA TYR A 98 -7.48 6.97 -3.99
C TYR A 98 -6.18 6.40 -3.44
N VAL A 99 -5.46 7.19 -2.66
CA VAL A 99 -4.22 6.74 -1.99
C VAL A 99 -4.45 6.61 -0.50
N ILE A 100 -4.16 5.44 0.04
CA ILE A 100 -4.29 5.14 1.47
C ILE A 100 -2.90 5.06 2.07
N ASN A 101 -2.68 5.80 3.15
CA ASN A 101 -1.43 5.72 3.89
C ASN A 101 -1.68 5.86 5.40
N SER A 102 -0.64 5.62 6.22
CA SER A 102 -0.81 5.59 7.67
C SER A 102 0.50 5.85 8.40
N PHE A 103 0.38 6.37 9.62
CA PHE A 103 1.48 6.45 10.57
C PHE A 103 1.83 5.10 11.22
N SER A 104 1.04 4.04 10.97
CA SER A 104 1.19 2.75 11.64
C SER A 104 2.51 2.03 11.33
N LYS A 105 3.12 2.21 10.15
CA LYS A 105 4.25 1.39 9.67
C LYS A 105 5.55 2.16 9.72
N TYR A 106 5.86 2.99 8.74
CA TYR A 106 7.09 3.74 8.68
C TYR A 106 7.35 4.56 9.95
N PHE A 107 6.33 5.22 10.48
CA PHE A 107 6.41 6.03 11.70
C PHE A 107 6.30 5.22 13.00
N SER A 108 6.23 3.90 12.94
CA SER A 108 6.14 3.00 14.12
C SER A 108 4.98 3.30 15.08
N MET A 109 3.88 3.90 14.58
CA MET A 109 2.73 4.38 15.36
C MET A 109 1.49 3.48 15.24
N THR A 110 1.66 2.17 15.20
CA THR A 110 0.56 1.21 14.99
C THR A 110 -0.58 1.36 16.00
N GLY A 111 -0.28 1.55 17.28
CA GLY A 111 -1.26 1.70 18.36
C GLY A 111 -2.00 3.05 18.37
N TRP A 112 -1.49 4.05 17.68
CA TRP A 112 -2.06 5.41 17.69
C TRP A 112 -3.27 5.58 16.78
N ARG A 113 -3.55 4.65 15.90
CA ARG A 113 -4.73 4.62 15.02
C ARG A 113 -4.94 5.89 14.20
N VAL A 114 -3.92 6.38 13.52
CA VAL A 114 -3.97 7.56 12.65
C VAL A 114 -3.37 7.26 11.27
N GLY A 115 -3.99 7.81 10.26
CA GLY A 115 -3.58 7.70 8.85
C GLY A 115 -4.28 8.77 8.03
N TRP A 116 -4.05 8.74 6.74
CA TRP A 116 -4.66 9.68 5.81
C TRP A 116 -5.04 9.00 4.50
N MET A 117 -5.93 9.64 3.79
CA MET A 117 -6.32 9.26 2.45
C MET A 117 -6.29 10.50 1.54
N VAL A 118 -5.68 10.35 0.37
CA VAL A 118 -5.79 11.31 -0.73
C VAL A 118 -6.84 10.80 -1.70
N VAL A 119 -7.76 11.67 -2.09
CA VAL A 119 -8.90 11.32 -2.96
C VAL A 119 -9.06 12.37 -4.05
N PRO A 120 -9.75 12.04 -5.17
CA PRO A 120 -10.13 13.04 -6.17
C PRO A 120 -10.89 14.21 -5.53
N GLU A 121 -10.63 15.43 -5.99
CA GLU A 121 -11.12 16.67 -5.36
C GLU A 121 -12.66 16.70 -5.25
N ASP A 122 -13.36 16.23 -6.26
CA ASP A 122 -14.82 16.15 -6.32
C ASP A 122 -15.42 15.10 -5.36
N HIS A 123 -14.59 14.17 -4.83
CA HIS A 123 -14.98 13.18 -3.84
C HIS A 123 -14.71 13.58 -2.38
N ILE A 124 -13.95 14.65 -2.13
CA ILE A 124 -13.58 15.07 -0.77
C ILE A 124 -14.80 15.19 0.13
N ARG A 125 -15.83 15.90 -0.33
CA ARG A 125 -17.00 16.16 0.49
C ARG A 125 -17.81 14.90 0.84
N GLN A 126 -17.90 13.94 -0.08
CA GLN A 126 -18.57 12.67 0.17
C GLN A 126 -17.81 11.84 1.20
N ILE A 127 -16.49 11.77 1.06
CA ILE A 127 -15.61 11.03 1.98
C ILE A 127 -15.62 11.67 3.37
N GLU A 128 -15.56 13.00 3.48
CA GLU A 128 -15.69 13.71 4.77
C GLU A 128 -17.00 13.37 5.49
N ARG A 129 -18.14 13.40 4.77
CA ARG A 129 -19.43 13.04 5.36
C ARG A 129 -19.45 11.59 5.83
N LEU A 130 -18.88 10.68 5.06
CA LEU A 130 -18.79 9.28 5.44
C LEU A 130 -17.93 9.12 6.71
N ALA A 131 -16.75 9.74 6.74
CA ALA A 131 -15.84 9.70 7.88
C ALA A 131 -16.48 10.27 9.15
N GLN A 132 -17.15 11.42 9.05
CA GLN A 132 -17.85 12.06 10.17
C GLN A 132 -18.92 11.16 10.80
N ASN A 133 -19.60 10.34 9.99
CA ASN A 133 -20.66 9.47 10.48
C ASN A 133 -20.14 8.10 10.96
N MET A 134 -19.02 7.61 10.44
CA MET A 134 -18.47 6.31 10.82
C MET A 134 -17.59 6.36 12.08
N PHE A 135 -16.78 7.40 12.25
CA PHE A 135 -15.78 7.47 13.34
C PHE A 135 -15.43 8.90 13.82
N ILE A 136 -16.07 9.92 13.26
CA ILE A 136 -15.90 11.35 13.59
C ILE A 136 -14.50 11.85 13.19
N CYS A 137 -13.46 11.51 13.96
CA CYS A 137 -12.06 11.85 13.68
C CYS A 137 -11.11 10.91 14.42
N ALA A 138 -9.84 10.96 14.07
CA ALA A 138 -8.79 10.29 14.84
C ALA A 138 -8.64 10.95 16.23
N PRO A 139 -8.21 10.21 17.27
CA PRO A 139 -8.00 10.78 18.62
C PRO A 139 -7.04 11.98 18.58
N HIS A 140 -7.35 13.05 19.32
CA HIS A 140 -6.57 14.29 19.30
C HIS A 140 -5.10 14.06 19.66
N ALA A 141 -4.83 13.28 20.72
CA ALA A 141 -3.46 12.94 21.11
C ALA A 141 -2.68 12.24 19.97
N SER A 142 -3.34 11.36 19.20
CA SER A 142 -2.74 10.69 18.06
C SER A 142 -2.41 11.67 16.93
N GLN A 143 -3.25 12.67 16.69
CA GLN A 143 -2.99 13.68 15.67
C GLN A 143 -1.78 14.56 16.05
N ILE A 144 -1.69 14.98 17.32
CA ILE A 144 -0.52 15.75 17.80
C ILE A 144 0.75 14.91 17.73
N ALA A 145 0.71 13.64 18.14
CA ALA A 145 1.86 12.74 18.02
C ALA A 145 2.28 12.54 16.56
N ALA A 146 1.33 12.36 15.64
CA ALA A 146 1.59 12.23 14.22
C ALA A 146 2.26 13.48 13.62
N LEU A 147 1.83 14.67 14.04
CA LEU A 147 2.45 15.93 13.61
C LEU A 147 3.93 15.97 13.99
N HIS A 148 4.27 15.62 15.23
CA HIS A 148 5.65 15.58 15.69
C HIS A 148 6.47 14.43 15.07
N ALA A 149 5.83 13.31 14.73
CA ALA A 149 6.52 12.19 14.09
C ALA A 149 7.09 12.56 12.70
N LEU A 150 6.55 13.58 12.04
CA LEU A 150 7.08 14.09 10.76
C LEU A 150 8.48 14.71 10.90
N ASP A 151 8.86 15.14 12.08
CA ASP A 151 10.15 15.76 12.38
C ASP A 151 11.20 14.75 12.93
N CYS A 152 10.84 13.45 13.02
CA CYS A 152 11.70 12.39 13.61
C CYS A 152 12.51 11.62 12.54
N GLU A 153 13.12 12.32 11.58
CA GLU A 153 13.81 11.67 10.45
C GLU A 153 14.94 10.73 10.89
N ASP A 154 15.72 11.10 11.89
CA ASP A 154 16.86 10.30 12.36
C ASP A 154 16.39 8.99 13.00
N GLU A 155 15.35 9.03 13.84
CA GLU A 155 14.76 7.84 14.46
C GLU A 155 14.15 6.92 13.41
N LEU A 156 13.44 7.47 12.41
CA LEU A 156 12.84 6.72 11.33
C LEU A 156 13.90 6.04 10.47
N LYS A 157 15.00 6.72 10.18
CA LYS A 157 16.14 6.17 9.44
C LYS A 157 16.80 5.04 10.21
N ASN A 158 17.05 5.23 11.52
CA ASN A 158 17.61 4.20 12.38
C ASN A 158 16.74 2.94 12.40
N ASN A 159 15.41 3.09 12.50
CA ASN A 159 14.47 1.97 12.42
C ASN A 159 14.56 1.25 11.07
N LEU A 160 14.63 2.02 9.96
CA LEU A 160 14.76 1.44 8.62
C LEU A 160 16.07 0.65 8.46
N ASP A 161 17.16 1.14 9.03
CA ASP A 161 18.44 0.44 8.96
C ASP A 161 18.40 -0.90 9.74
N VAL A 162 17.67 -0.97 10.85
CA VAL A 162 17.40 -2.25 11.56
C VAL A 162 16.60 -3.20 10.66
N TYR A 163 15.57 -2.72 9.96
CA TYR A 163 14.81 -3.56 9.01
C TYR A 163 15.67 -4.07 7.86
N LYS A 164 16.55 -3.23 7.30
CA LYS A 164 17.49 -3.64 6.25
C LYS A 164 18.43 -4.75 6.72
N GLU A 165 18.94 -4.65 7.93
CA GLU A 165 19.83 -5.67 8.49
C GLU A 165 19.07 -6.97 8.76
N ASN A 166 17.90 -6.91 9.37
CA ASN A 166 17.02 -8.05 9.58
C ASN A 166 16.69 -8.78 8.28
N ARG A 167 16.37 -8.02 7.21
CA ARG A 167 16.11 -8.58 5.87
C ARG A 167 17.31 -9.36 5.34
N LYS A 168 18.54 -8.80 5.45
CA LYS A 168 19.77 -9.48 5.02
C LYS A 168 20.00 -10.78 5.78
N LEU A 169 19.84 -10.73 7.10
CA LEU A 169 20.00 -11.89 7.97
C LEU A 169 18.98 -12.98 7.63
N MET A 170 17.71 -12.60 7.43
CA MET A 170 16.64 -13.53 7.10
C MET A 170 16.88 -14.20 5.73
N ILE A 171 17.18 -13.43 4.69
CA ILE A 171 17.43 -13.97 3.34
C ILE A 171 18.64 -14.89 3.35
N LYS A 172 19.71 -14.51 4.05
CA LYS A 172 20.90 -15.35 4.20
C LYS A 172 20.56 -16.64 4.93
N GLY A 173 19.91 -16.56 6.09
CA GLY A 173 19.55 -17.72 6.89
C GLY A 173 18.66 -18.72 6.14
N LEU A 174 17.68 -18.22 5.35
CA LEU A 174 16.86 -19.07 4.51
C LEU A 174 17.68 -19.80 3.44
N LYS A 175 18.59 -19.09 2.75
CA LYS A 175 19.49 -19.69 1.76
C LYS A 175 20.40 -20.75 2.38
N ASP A 176 21.02 -20.43 3.49
CA ASP A 176 21.90 -21.34 4.23
C ASP A 176 21.15 -22.59 4.74
N SER A 177 19.84 -22.47 4.99
CA SER A 177 18.94 -23.57 5.36
C SER A 177 18.41 -24.38 4.17
N GLY A 178 18.86 -24.10 2.95
CA GLY A 178 18.53 -24.89 1.75
C GLY A 178 17.27 -24.43 0.98
N PHE A 179 16.65 -23.30 1.37
CA PHE A 179 15.55 -22.74 0.57
C PHE A 179 16.11 -22.12 -0.72
N SER A 180 15.69 -22.65 -1.86
CA SER A 180 16.13 -22.20 -3.19
C SER A 180 15.21 -21.16 -3.85
N LYS A 181 13.92 -21.15 -3.46
CA LYS A 181 12.89 -20.29 -4.03
C LYS A 181 12.48 -19.23 -3.01
N ILE A 182 13.21 -18.12 -2.98
CA ILE A 182 13.02 -17.02 -2.05
C ILE A 182 12.72 -15.76 -2.85
N SER A 183 11.56 -15.13 -2.61
CA SER A 183 11.30 -13.77 -3.07
C SER A 183 11.95 -12.79 -2.10
N SER A 184 12.85 -11.96 -2.61
CA SER A 184 13.45 -10.89 -1.81
C SER A 184 12.48 -9.72 -1.76
N PRO A 185 12.02 -9.29 -0.58
CA PRO A 185 11.12 -8.15 -0.49
C PRO A 185 11.83 -6.85 -0.91
N ASP A 186 11.13 -6.02 -1.69
CA ASP A 186 11.59 -4.69 -2.08
C ASP A 186 11.36 -3.67 -0.95
N GLY A 187 10.34 -3.92 -0.12
CA GLY A 187 9.97 -3.10 1.03
C GLY A 187 9.13 -3.86 2.06
N ALA A 188 8.72 -3.18 3.11
CA ALA A 188 7.83 -3.63 4.18
C ALA A 188 8.41 -4.71 5.13
N PHE A 189 8.86 -5.86 4.65
CA PHE A 189 9.22 -7.04 5.45
C PHE A 189 10.66 -7.47 5.25
#